data_772d5da51d05232f3046e5b7763f338f
#
_entry.id   772d5da51d05232f3046e5b7763f338f
#
_cell.length_a   1.000
_cell.length_b   1.000
_cell.length_c   1.000
_cell.angle_alpha   90.00
_cell.angle_beta   90.00
_cell.angle_gamma   90.00
#
_symmetry.space_group_name_H-M   'P 1'
#
loop_
_entity.id
_entity.type
_entity.pdbx_description
1 polymer ?
#
loop_
_entity_poly.entity_id
_entity_poly.type
_entity_poly.pdbx_seq_one_letter_code
_entity_poly.pdbx_strand_id
1 'polypeptide(L)'
;MDQLWKIYYQEMPEFIKALIQTPSLQRLKDIGMNCGVEYTNFSFFQNIIPYSRYEHSIGVSLIVYHFTHDKKQTVAGLLHDIATPVFAHTIDFYHQDHLKQESTEFDTKKIIEQDQLLVSLLKEYDLIIEEVCNYHLYPLCDNDSPQLSADRLEYTLGNMYLSLIHI
;
A
#
# COMPACT_ATOMS: atom_id res chain seq x y z
N MET A 1 9.82 3.16 11.02
CA MET A 1 9.46 3.17 9.60
C MET A 1 10.26 4.17 8.77
N ASP A 2 10.51 5.39 9.24
CA ASP A 2 11.29 6.41 8.48
C ASP A 2 12.65 5.92 7.97
N GLN A 3 13.33 5.02 8.72
CA GLN A 3 14.60 4.45 8.28
C GLN A 3 14.43 3.45 7.11
N LEU A 4 13.37 2.64 7.12
CA LEU A 4 13.04 1.72 6.04
C LEU A 4 12.71 2.50 4.76
N TRP A 5 11.89 3.54 4.86
CA TRP A 5 11.54 4.37 3.71
C TRP A 5 12.74 5.07 3.08
N LYS A 6 13.75 5.46 3.88
CA LYS A 6 15.00 6.03 3.38
C LYS A 6 15.86 5.02 2.60
N ILE A 7 15.67 3.72 2.83
CA ILE A 7 16.30 2.67 2.00
C ILE A 7 15.69 2.68 0.60
N TYR A 8 14.38 2.88 0.49
CA TYR A 8 13.67 2.91 -0.79
C TYR A 8 13.93 4.21 -1.56
N TYR A 9 13.86 5.34 -0.86
CA TYR A 9 14.17 6.66 -1.42
C TYR A 9 14.61 7.62 -0.33
N GLN A 10 15.70 8.37 -0.56
CA GLN A 10 16.34 9.17 0.49
C GLN A 10 15.45 10.26 1.07
N GLU A 11 14.67 10.93 0.21
CA GLU A 11 13.79 12.02 0.60
C GLU A 11 12.40 11.85 -0.03
N MET A 12 11.38 11.66 0.81
CA MET A 12 10.00 11.50 0.35
C MET A 12 9.53 12.74 -0.43
N PRO A 13 9.08 12.59 -1.69
CA PRO A 13 8.56 13.68 -2.49
C PRO A 13 7.37 14.40 -1.84
N GLU A 14 7.25 15.72 -2.05
CA GLU A 14 6.21 16.55 -1.42
C GLU A 14 4.79 16.09 -1.80
N PHE A 15 4.57 15.65 -3.03
CA PHE A 15 3.26 15.14 -3.44
C PHE A 15 2.86 13.87 -2.68
N ILE A 16 3.80 12.98 -2.37
CA ILE A 16 3.53 11.80 -1.52
C ILE A 16 3.21 12.26 -0.10
N LYS A 17 4.01 13.21 0.47
CA LYS A 17 3.76 13.75 1.80
C LYS A 17 2.36 14.37 1.93
N ALA A 18 1.89 15.05 0.89
CA ALA A 18 0.54 15.62 0.87
C ALA A 18 -0.54 14.53 0.78
N LEU A 19 -0.40 13.59 -0.16
CA LEU A 19 -1.40 12.55 -0.42
C LEU A 19 -1.60 11.63 0.79
N ILE A 20 -0.54 11.25 1.49
CA ILE A 20 -0.64 10.36 2.67
C ILE A 20 -1.39 10.99 3.86
N GLN A 21 -1.68 12.28 3.83
CA GLN A 21 -2.51 12.93 4.86
C GLN A 21 -4.01 12.83 4.60
N THR A 22 -4.42 12.30 3.45
CA THR A 22 -5.84 12.16 3.10
C THR A 22 -6.55 11.12 3.97
N PRO A 23 -7.83 11.33 4.31
CA PRO A 23 -8.58 10.41 5.17
C PRO A 23 -8.54 8.96 4.70
N SER A 24 -8.67 8.74 3.41
CA SER A 24 -8.67 7.38 2.82
C SER A 24 -7.35 6.64 3.04
N LEU A 25 -6.21 7.33 2.92
CA LEU A 25 -4.91 6.73 3.22
C LEU A 25 -4.64 6.63 4.72
N GLN A 26 -5.04 7.63 5.52
CA GLN A 26 -4.88 7.57 6.98
C GLN A 26 -5.62 6.37 7.60
N ARG A 27 -6.76 5.97 7.03
CA ARG A 27 -7.51 4.78 7.43
C ARG A 27 -6.67 3.51 7.41
N LEU A 28 -5.71 3.40 6.47
CA LEU A 28 -4.86 2.22 6.31
C LEU A 28 -3.92 1.97 7.51
N LYS A 29 -3.73 2.95 8.39
CA LYS A 29 -2.96 2.78 9.64
C LYS A 29 -3.57 1.75 10.58
N ASP A 30 -4.88 1.61 10.53
CA ASP A 30 -5.63 0.69 11.37
C ASP A 30 -5.81 -0.69 10.72
N ILE A 31 -5.19 -0.93 9.58
CA ILE A 31 -5.25 -2.20 8.85
C ILE A 31 -3.86 -2.84 8.82
N GLY A 32 -3.67 -3.88 9.63
CA GLY A 32 -2.41 -4.60 9.73
C GLY A 32 -2.07 -5.43 8.50
N MET A 33 -0.78 -5.60 8.24
CA MET A 33 -0.27 -6.45 7.15
C MET A 33 -0.27 -7.94 7.52
N ASN A 34 -0.34 -8.29 8.79
CA ASN A 34 -0.13 -9.65 9.29
C ASN A 34 -1.43 -10.46 9.47
N CYS A 35 -2.49 -10.13 8.73
CA CYS A 35 -3.75 -10.90 8.67
C CYS A 35 -4.38 -11.21 10.03
N GLY A 36 -4.33 -10.25 10.97
CA GLY A 36 -4.96 -10.38 12.28
C GLY A 36 -4.06 -10.97 13.38
N VAL A 37 -2.80 -11.24 13.08
CA VAL A 37 -1.81 -11.68 14.10
C VAL A 37 -1.67 -10.63 15.21
N GLU A 38 -1.88 -9.37 14.89
CA GLU A 38 -1.86 -8.24 15.82
C GLU A 38 -2.96 -8.34 16.92
N TYR A 39 -4.00 -9.11 16.68
CA TYR A 39 -5.13 -9.26 17.61
C TYR A 39 -5.04 -10.51 18.48
N THR A 40 -3.97 -11.32 18.36
CA THR A 40 -3.81 -12.53 19.17
C THR A 40 -3.05 -12.26 20.47
N ASN A 41 -3.46 -12.94 21.53
CA ASN A 41 -2.72 -12.96 22.81
C ASN A 41 -1.64 -14.06 22.85
N PHE A 42 -1.37 -14.75 21.74
CA PHE A 42 -0.37 -15.80 21.71
C PHE A 42 1.03 -15.22 21.92
N SER A 43 1.75 -15.72 22.90
CA SER A 43 3.00 -15.12 23.40
C SER A 43 4.08 -14.94 22.33
N PHE A 44 4.10 -15.82 21.32
CA PHE A 44 5.04 -15.74 20.20
C PHE A 44 4.89 -14.43 19.38
N PHE A 45 3.67 -13.88 19.31
CA PHE A 45 3.35 -12.71 18.52
C PHE A 45 3.29 -11.40 19.32
N GLN A 46 3.51 -11.44 20.65
CA GLN A 46 3.40 -10.24 21.50
C GLN A 46 4.44 -9.15 21.22
N ASN A 47 5.55 -9.50 20.59
CA ASN A 47 6.66 -8.58 20.29
C ASN A 47 6.75 -8.19 18.81
N ILE A 48 5.72 -8.47 18.02
CA ILE A 48 5.69 -8.05 16.62
C ILE A 48 5.61 -6.54 16.53
N ILE A 49 6.49 -5.95 15.74
CA ILE A 49 6.43 -4.51 15.45
C ILE A 49 5.20 -4.29 14.55
N PRO A 50 4.28 -3.42 14.95
CA PRO A 50 3.11 -3.11 14.11
C PRO A 50 3.55 -2.60 12.74
N TYR A 51 2.99 -3.21 11.69
CA TYR A 51 3.21 -2.86 10.32
C TYR A 51 1.87 -2.83 9.60
N SER A 52 1.47 -1.67 9.15
CA SER A 52 0.15 -1.47 8.57
C SER A 52 0.22 -1.34 7.05
N ARG A 53 -0.93 -1.43 6.41
CA ARG A 53 -1.08 -1.16 4.99
C ARG A 53 -0.71 0.27 4.60
N TYR A 54 -0.77 1.19 5.55
CA TYR A 54 -0.30 2.56 5.36
C TYR A 54 1.21 2.62 5.11
N GLU A 55 2.00 1.98 5.98
CA GLU A 55 3.46 1.92 5.83
C GLU A 55 3.86 1.20 4.55
N HIS A 56 3.19 0.09 4.26
CA HIS A 56 3.39 -0.69 3.05
C HIS A 56 3.12 0.14 1.78
N SER A 57 1.97 0.79 1.69
CA SER A 57 1.60 1.62 0.53
C SER A 57 2.60 2.76 0.28
N ILE A 58 3.11 3.38 1.34
CA ILE A 58 4.17 4.37 1.22
C ILE A 58 5.45 3.73 0.67
N GLY A 59 5.86 2.59 1.22
CA GLY A 59 7.03 1.86 0.76
C GLY A 59 6.95 1.49 -0.73
N VAL A 60 5.81 0.94 -1.16
CA VAL A 60 5.54 0.63 -2.59
C VAL A 60 5.69 1.88 -3.45
N SER A 61 5.07 2.99 -3.05
CA SER A 61 5.16 4.24 -3.81
C SER A 61 6.59 4.78 -3.93
N LEU A 62 7.38 4.67 -2.86
CA LEU A 62 8.78 5.12 -2.87
C LEU A 62 9.65 4.24 -3.76
N ILE A 63 9.42 2.92 -3.78
CA ILE A 63 10.10 1.99 -4.70
C ILE A 63 9.75 2.35 -6.15
N VAL A 64 8.46 2.51 -6.45
CA VAL A 64 8.03 2.91 -7.81
C VAL A 64 8.67 4.23 -8.22
N TYR A 65 8.66 5.23 -7.33
CA TYR A 65 9.28 6.52 -7.62
C TYR A 65 10.77 6.42 -7.83
N HIS A 66 11.46 5.58 -7.07
CA HIS A 66 12.91 5.34 -7.22
C HIS A 66 13.28 4.91 -8.65
N PHE A 67 12.49 4.01 -9.23
CA PHE A 67 12.80 3.44 -10.54
C PHE A 67 12.24 4.23 -11.71
N THR A 68 11.15 4.98 -11.53
CA THR A 68 10.44 5.61 -12.64
C THR A 68 10.51 7.13 -12.66
N HIS A 69 10.58 7.77 -11.50
CA HIS A 69 10.33 9.20 -11.31
C HIS A 69 9.01 9.67 -11.94
N ASP A 70 8.06 8.74 -12.17
CA ASP A 70 6.75 9.01 -12.76
C ASP A 70 5.70 9.13 -11.65
N LYS A 71 5.05 10.30 -11.56
CA LYS A 71 4.03 10.57 -10.55
C LYS A 71 2.82 9.65 -10.66
N LYS A 72 2.37 9.32 -11.89
CA LYS A 72 1.17 8.50 -12.12
C LYS A 72 1.37 7.11 -11.56
N GLN A 73 2.45 6.44 -11.96
CA GLN A 73 2.79 5.12 -11.47
C GLN A 73 3.02 5.12 -9.96
N THR A 74 3.70 6.15 -9.44
CA THR A 74 3.95 6.30 -8.00
C THR A 74 2.66 6.40 -7.22
N VAL A 75 1.70 7.21 -7.69
CA VAL A 75 0.42 7.38 -7.00
C VAL A 75 -0.47 6.15 -7.18
N ALA A 76 -0.43 5.49 -8.33
CA ALA A 76 -1.10 4.19 -8.48
C ALA A 76 -0.58 3.16 -7.47
N GLY A 77 0.74 3.07 -7.28
CA GLY A 77 1.34 2.23 -6.25
C GLY A 77 1.01 2.68 -4.82
N LEU A 78 0.85 3.99 -4.56
CA LEU A 78 0.41 4.49 -3.26
C LEU A 78 -1.04 4.09 -2.94
N LEU A 79 -1.90 4.04 -3.95
CA LEU A 79 -3.34 3.81 -3.80
C LEU A 79 -3.76 2.35 -4.00
N HIS A 80 -2.83 1.43 -4.31
CA HIS A 80 -3.17 0.05 -4.67
C HIS A 80 -4.00 -0.67 -3.60
N ASP A 81 -3.69 -0.42 -2.33
CA ASP A 81 -4.34 -1.03 -1.16
C ASP A 81 -5.47 -0.16 -0.55
N ILE A 82 -5.82 0.99 -1.17
CA ILE A 82 -6.76 1.94 -0.58
C ILE A 82 -8.16 1.35 -0.35
N ALA A 83 -8.52 0.30 -1.07
CA ALA A 83 -9.80 -0.40 -0.92
C ALA A 83 -9.76 -1.56 0.09
N THR A 84 -8.59 -1.93 0.61
CA THR A 84 -8.46 -3.06 1.54
C THR A 84 -9.35 -2.87 2.76
N PRO A 85 -10.24 -3.83 3.07
CA PRO A 85 -11.11 -3.77 4.25
C PRO A 85 -10.34 -4.14 5.53
N VAL A 86 -10.94 -3.86 6.70
CA VAL A 86 -10.32 -4.11 8.02
C VAL A 86 -9.88 -5.57 8.19
N PHE A 87 -10.64 -6.52 7.63
CA PHE A 87 -10.31 -7.95 7.72
C PHE A 87 -9.45 -8.46 6.55
N ALA A 88 -8.96 -7.55 5.70
CA ALA A 88 -8.08 -7.86 4.58
C ALA A 88 -8.52 -9.13 3.82
N HIS A 89 -7.60 -10.08 3.59
CA HIS A 89 -7.86 -11.32 2.85
C HIS A 89 -8.91 -12.26 3.45
N THR A 90 -9.35 -12.06 4.71
CA THR A 90 -10.48 -12.81 5.27
C THR A 90 -11.77 -12.53 4.50
N ILE A 91 -11.93 -11.32 3.98
CA ILE A 91 -13.06 -10.93 3.14
C ILE A 91 -13.01 -11.64 1.78
N ASP A 92 -11.83 -11.75 1.18
CA ASP A 92 -11.63 -12.47 -0.09
C ASP A 92 -12.02 -13.94 0.08
N PHE A 93 -11.62 -14.54 1.20
CA PHE A 93 -12.03 -15.90 1.55
C PHE A 93 -13.55 -16.03 1.70
N TYR A 94 -14.21 -15.09 2.35
CA TYR A 94 -15.67 -15.06 2.51
C TYR A 94 -16.37 -14.94 1.15
N HIS A 95 -15.82 -14.15 0.23
CA HIS A 95 -16.34 -14.01 -1.13
C HIS A 95 -15.92 -15.14 -2.08
N GLN A 96 -15.24 -16.16 -1.60
CA GLN A 96 -14.70 -17.29 -2.38
C GLN A 96 -13.66 -16.84 -3.44
N ASP A 97 -13.04 -15.69 -3.24
CA ASP A 97 -11.98 -15.14 -4.11
C ASP A 97 -10.57 -15.35 -3.52
N HIS A 98 -10.38 -16.42 -2.78
CA HIS A 98 -9.14 -16.75 -2.07
C HIS A 98 -7.93 -17.01 -2.99
N LEU A 99 -8.16 -17.23 -4.28
CA LEU A 99 -7.09 -17.48 -5.26
C LEU A 99 -6.53 -16.19 -5.86
N LYS A 100 -7.39 -15.19 -6.12
CA LYS A 100 -6.98 -13.92 -6.73
C LYS A 100 -6.80 -12.82 -5.68
N GLN A 101 -7.68 -12.80 -4.67
CA GLN A 101 -7.70 -11.82 -3.59
C GLN A 101 -7.96 -10.39 -4.07
N GLU A 102 -8.75 -10.26 -5.14
CA GLU A 102 -9.05 -8.99 -5.84
C GLU A 102 -10.49 -8.50 -5.57
N SER A 103 -11.26 -9.17 -4.70
CA SER A 103 -12.71 -8.93 -4.54
C SER A 103 -13.06 -7.50 -4.15
N THR A 104 -12.12 -6.75 -3.59
CA THR A 104 -12.32 -5.37 -3.10
C THR A 104 -11.70 -4.30 -3.98
N GLU A 105 -10.94 -4.65 -5.00
CA GLU A 105 -10.25 -3.69 -5.88
C GLU A 105 -11.23 -2.83 -6.69
N PHE A 106 -12.42 -3.35 -7.00
CA PHE A 106 -13.48 -2.61 -7.69
C PHE A 106 -13.94 -1.35 -6.92
N ASP A 107 -13.72 -1.29 -5.61
CA ASP A 107 -14.09 -0.14 -4.79
C ASP A 107 -13.03 0.98 -4.79
N THR A 108 -11.82 0.75 -5.32
CA THR A 108 -10.72 1.71 -5.32
C THR A 108 -11.14 3.06 -5.91
N LYS A 109 -11.70 3.07 -7.11
CA LYS A 109 -12.14 4.30 -7.78
C LYS A 109 -13.19 5.04 -6.95
N LYS A 110 -14.17 4.35 -6.41
CA LYS A 110 -15.24 4.92 -5.60
C LYS A 110 -14.72 5.54 -4.31
N ILE A 111 -13.75 4.90 -3.63
CA ILE A 111 -13.14 5.43 -2.42
C ILE A 111 -12.37 6.71 -2.74
N ILE A 112 -11.60 6.73 -3.84
CA ILE A 112 -10.90 7.93 -4.30
C ILE A 112 -11.89 9.06 -4.58
N GLU A 113 -12.97 8.80 -5.30
CA GLU A 113 -13.99 9.81 -5.66
C GLU A 113 -14.73 10.39 -4.44
N GLN A 114 -14.84 9.62 -3.37
CA GLN A 114 -15.50 10.06 -2.13
C GLN A 114 -14.58 10.91 -1.24
N ASP A 115 -13.27 10.81 -1.38
CA ASP A 115 -12.29 11.61 -0.62
C ASP A 115 -12.00 12.94 -1.31
N GLN A 116 -12.71 13.99 -0.90
CA GLN A 116 -12.61 15.31 -1.51
C GLN A 116 -11.19 15.92 -1.43
N LEU A 117 -10.46 15.62 -0.35
CA LEU A 117 -9.08 16.08 -0.20
C LEU A 117 -8.16 15.37 -1.20
N LEU A 118 -8.30 14.05 -1.32
CA LEU A 118 -7.55 13.25 -2.28
C LEU A 118 -7.82 13.72 -3.72
N VAL A 119 -9.09 13.90 -4.08
CA VAL A 119 -9.48 14.41 -5.42
C VAL A 119 -8.88 15.79 -5.69
N SER A 120 -8.87 16.69 -4.70
CA SER A 120 -8.29 18.04 -4.89
C SER A 120 -6.78 17.99 -5.09
N LEU A 121 -6.07 17.15 -4.33
CA LEU A 121 -4.62 16.97 -4.47
C LEU A 121 -4.25 16.30 -5.81
N LEU A 122 -5.01 15.29 -6.25
CA LEU A 122 -4.78 14.68 -7.56
C LEU A 122 -4.85 15.73 -8.67
N LYS A 123 -5.86 16.62 -8.63
CA LYS A 123 -5.98 17.74 -9.58
C LYS A 123 -4.83 18.72 -9.48
N GLU A 124 -4.37 19.06 -8.27
CA GLU A 124 -3.24 19.96 -8.06
C GLU A 124 -1.94 19.43 -8.70
N TYR A 125 -1.78 18.10 -8.68
CA TYR A 125 -0.60 17.42 -9.26
C TYR A 125 -0.79 16.98 -10.72
N ASP A 126 -1.84 17.43 -11.41
CA ASP A 126 -2.18 17.08 -12.80
C ASP A 126 -2.39 15.56 -13.01
N LEU A 127 -3.02 14.90 -12.03
CA LEU A 127 -3.34 13.48 -12.06
C LEU A 127 -4.84 13.26 -12.23
N ILE A 128 -5.23 12.32 -13.05
CA ILE A 128 -6.63 11.90 -13.23
C ILE A 128 -6.89 10.56 -12.54
N ILE A 129 -8.09 10.41 -12.01
CA ILE A 129 -8.45 9.22 -11.20
C ILE A 129 -8.28 7.94 -12.01
N GLU A 130 -8.66 7.95 -13.26
CA GLU A 130 -8.58 6.80 -14.19
C GLU A 130 -7.16 6.27 -14.38
N GLU A 131 -6.15 7.12 -14.23
CA GLU A 131 -4.74 6.72 -14.38
C GLU A 131 -4.14 6.17 -13.08
N VAL A 132 -4.73 6.47 -11.94
CA VAL A 132 -4.17 6.10 -10.63
C VAL A 132 -5.02 5.11 -9.84
N CYS A 133 -6.26 4.85 -10.25
CA CYS A 133 -7.15 3.90 -9.59
C CYS A 133 -6.92 2.44 -10.01
N ASN A 134 -6.15 2.21 -11.07
CA ASN A 134 -5.85 0.86 -11.56
C ASN A 134 -4.33 0.67 -11.67
N TYR A 135 -3.72 0.16 -10.63
CA TYR A 135 -2.28 -0.08 -10.55
C TYR A 135 -1.79 -1.20 -11.49
N HIS A 136 -2.67 -2.09 -11.96
CA HIS A 136 -2.34 -3.12 -12.96
C HIS A 136 -1.95 -2.54 -14.33
N LEU A 137 -2.25 -1.27 -14.59
CA LEU A 137 -1.74 -0.56 -15.78
C LEU A 137 -0.20 -0.40 -15.76
N TYR A 138 0.41 -0.59 -14.60
CA TYR A 138 1.83 -0.34 -14.36
C TYR A 138 2.54 -1.61 -13.86
N PRO A 139 3.18 -2.38 -14.76
CA PRO A 139 3.82 -3.65 -14.41
C PRO A 139 4.90 -3.57 -13.33
N LEU A 140 5.44 -2.36 -13.07
CA LEU A 140 6.36 -2.16 -11.96
C LEU A 140 5.63 -2.13 -10.61
N CYS A 141 4.40 -1.62 -10.56
CA CYS A 141 3.59 -1.60 -9.32
C CYS A 141 3.21 -3.02 -8.94
N ASP A 142 2.55 -3.72 -9.86
CA ASP A 142 2.24 -5.14 -9.74
C ASP A 142 2.23 -5.83 -11.11
N ASN A 143 2.45 -7.15 -11.11
CA ASN A 143 2.52 -7.99 -12.31
C ASN A 143 2.26 -9.45 -11.97
N ASP A 144 2.16 -10.32 -12.98
CA ASP A 144 1.92 -11.74 -12.79
C ASP A 144 3.07 -12.43 -12.03
N SER A 145 2.70 -13.27 -11.07
CA SER A 145 3.67 -14.16 -10.39
C SER A 145 4.29 -15.11 -11.43
N PRO A 146 5.62 -15.38 -11.36
CA PRO A 146 6.56 -15.10 -10.26
C PRO A 146 7.42 -13.83 -10.46
N GLN A 147 7.01 -12.90 -11.31
CA GLN A 147 7.79 -11.70 -11.56
C GLN A 147 7.82 -10.79 -10.33
N LEU A 148 8.92 -10.06 -10.15
CA LEU A 148 9.07 -9.12 -9.05
C LEU A 148 8.35 -7.80 -9.37
N SER A 149 7.48 -7.36 -8.47
CA SER A 149 6.83 -6.05 -8.48
C SER A 149 7.27 -5.21 -7.28
N ALA A 150 6.96 -3.92 -7.30
CA ALA A 150 7.24 -3.03 -6.16
C ALA A 150 6.48 -3.47 -4.90
N ASP A 151 5.24 -3.94 -5.06
CA ASP A 151 4.43 -4.50 -3.98
C ASP A 151 5.12 -5.70 -3.33
N ARG A 152 5.47 -6.73 -4.10
CA ARG A 152 6.16 -7.92 -3.57
C ARG A 152 7.55 -7.63 -3.03
N LEU A 153 8.28 -6.70 -3.64
CA LEU A 153 9.59 -6.28 -3.16
C LEU A 153 9.49 -5.58 -1.81
N GLU A 154 8.55 -4.65 -1.67
CA GLU A 154 8.31 -3.92 -0.42
C GLU A 154 7.91 -4.89 0.70
N TYR A 155 6.94 -5.76 0.45
CA TYR A 155 6.51 -6.78 1.41
C TYR A 155 7.68 -7.65 1.87
N THR A 156 8.53 -8.07 0.94
CA THR A 156 9.71 -8.91 1.26
C THR A 156 10.74 -8.15 2.09
N LEU A 157 11.10 -6.95 1.67
CA LEU A 157 12.11 -6.13 2.36
C LEU A 157 11.61 -5.63 3.72
N GLY A 158 10.34 -5.24 3.81
CA GLY A 158 9.69 -4.85 5.05
C GLY A 158 9.72 -5.98 6.07
N ASN A 159 9.29 -7.18 5.68
CA ASN A 159 9.35 -8.36 6.54
C ASN A 159 10.78 -8.74 6.94
N MET A 160 11.75 -8.68 6.02
CA MET A 160 13.16 -8.90 6.36
C MET A 160 13.67 -7.87 7.37
N TYR A 161 13.39 -6.60 7.16
CA TYR A 161 13.78 -5.51 8.06
C TYR A 161 13.21 -5.71 9.47
N LEU A 162 11.92 -6.05 9.55
CA LEU A 162 11.24 -6.28 10.83
C LEU A 162 11.69 -7.57 11.50
N SER A 163 12.02 -8.64 10.76
CA SER A 163 12.47 -9.92 11.30
C SER A 163 13.94 -9.91 11.71
N LEU A 164 14.80 -9.14 11.03
CA LEU A 164 16.21 -8.99 11.41
C LEU A 164 16.40 -8.37 12.80
N ILE A 165 15.38 -7.71 13.34
CA ILE A 165 15.36 -7.24 14.71
C ILE A 165 15.24 -8.41 15.71
N HIS A 166 14.85 -9.59 15.25
CA HIS A 166 14.67 -10.80 16.04
C HIS A 166 15.83 -11.83 15.89
N ILE A 167 16.80 -11.54 15.05
CA ILE A 167 18.02 -12.32 14.92
C ILE A 167 19.17 -11.65 15.69
#